data_9873188db18c4b015601375ff52886b5
#
_entry.id   9873188db18c4b015601375ff52886b5
#
_cell.length_a   1.000
_cell.length_b   1.000
_cell.length_c   1.000
_cell.angle_alpha   90.00
_cell.angle_beta   90.00
_cell.angle_gamma   90.00
#
_symmetry.space_group_name_H-M   'P 1'
#
loop_
_entity.id
_entity.type
_entity.pdbx_description
1 polymer ?
#
loop_
_entity_poly.entity_id
_entity_poly.type
_entity_poly.pdbx_seq_one_letter_code
_entity_poly.pdbx_strand_id
1 'polypeptide(L)'
;MISKLKELLGIKPAPNYKELLQEGGIIVDVRSKAEFSGGHIKGSKNIPLQTLSANFEKLKDKNKPIITCCASGMRSASAKSVLKSNGFSNVHNGGSWAALKGKI
;
A
#
# COMPACT_ATOMS: atom_id res chain seq x y z
N MET A 1 -1.10 27.12 -2.65
CA MET A 1 -0.84 27.79 -1.36
C MET A 1 -0.82 26.81 -0.19
N ILE A 2 -1.89 26.06 0.03
CA ILE A 2 -1.93 25.05 1.10
C ILE A 2 -0.87 23.97 0.90
N SER A 3 -0.66 23.51 -0.34
CA SER A 3 0.38 22.52 -0.67
C SER A 3 1.79 23.05 -0.38
N LYS A 4 2.04 24.32 -0.65
CA LYS A 4 3.33 24.96 -0.36
C LYS A 4 3.61 25.03 1.14
N LEU A 5 2.58 25.35 1.92
CA LEU A 5 2.68 25.36 3.39
C LEU A 5 2.97 23.97 3.94
N LYS A 6 2.32 22.94 3.39
CA LYS A 6 2.56 21.54 3.75
C LYS A 6 4.00 21.12 3.43
N GLU A 7 4.53 21.54 2.30
CA GLU A 7 5.93 21.28 1.93
C GLU A 7 6.90 21.90 2.92
N LEU A 8 6.66 23.16 3.31
CA LEU A 8 7.49 23.86 4.30
C LEU A 8 7.48 23.18 5.66
N LEU A 9 6.37 22.55 6.02
CA LEU A 9 6.22 21.82 7.29
C LEU A 9 6.67 20.37 7.18
N GLY A 10 7.16 19.93 6.00
CA GLY A 10 7.56 18.55 5.78
C GLY A 10 6.38 17.60 5.62
N ILE A 11 5.19 18.11 5.43
CA ILE A 11 3.98 17.30 5.23
C ILE A 11 3.78 17.10 3.74
N LYS A 12 3.81 15.84 3.32
CA LYS A 12 3.55 15.48 1.92
C LYS A 12 2.04 15.36 1.68
N PRO A 13 1.53 15.81 0.52
CA PRO A 13 0.13 15.60 0.18
C PRO A 13 -0.16 14.10 0.04
N ALA A 14 -1.41 13.72 0.25
CA ALA A 14 -1.84 12.34 0.04
C ALA A 14 -1.63 11.95 -1.44
N PRO A 15 -1.13 10.75 -1.72
CA PRO A 15 -0.92 10.32 -3.09
C PRO A 15 -2.24 10.11 -3.83
N ASN A 16 -2.21 10.26 -5.14
CA ASN A 16 -3.34 9.88 -5.98
C ASN A 16 -3.22 8.39 -6.29
N TYR A 17 -3.93 7.56 -5.55
CA TYR A 17 -3.86 6.10 -5.70
C TYR A 17 -4.27 5.62 -7.08
N LYS A 18 -5.24 6.30 -7.68
CA LYS A 18 -5.70 5.97 -9.04
C LYS A 18 -4.58 6.13 -10.07
N GLU A 19 -3.82 7.22 -9.97
CA GLU A 19 -2.65 7.45 -10.83
C GLU A 19 -1.57 6.40 -10.60
N LEU A 20 -1.29 6.06 -9.35
CA LEU A 20 -0.30 5.03 -9.04
C LEU A 20 -0.65 3.70 -9.69
N LEU A 21 -1.93 3.34 -9.68
CA LEU A 21 -2.39 2.11 -10.33
C LEU A 21 -2.26 2.19 -11.86
N GLN A 22 -2.51 3.36 -12.44
CA GLN A 22 -2.33 3.58 -13.88
C GLN A 22 -0.87 3.48 -14.30
N GLU A 23 0.05 3.79 -13.41
CA GLU A 23 1.50 3.68 -13.62
C GLU A 23 2.02 2.25 -13.44
N GLY A 24 1.15 1.28 -13.31
CA GLY A 24 1.52 -0.12 -13.10
C GLY A 24 1.62 -0.53 -11.64
N GLY A 25 1.11 0.31 -10.75
CA GLY A 25 1.08 0.02 -9.32
C GLY A 25 0.19 -1.16 -8.96
N ILE A 26 0.45 -1.75 -7.81
CA ILE A 26 -0.34 -2.87 -7.29
C ILE A 26 -0.80 -2.57 -5.86
N ILE A 27 -1.93 -3.16 -5.50
CA ILE A 27 -2.44 -3.12 -4.14
C ILE A 27 -2.06 -4.43 -3.47
N VAL A 28 -1.39 -4.34 -2.32
CA VAL A 28 -1.02 -5.49 -1.50
C VAL A 28 -1.84 -5.43 -0.21
N ASP A 29 -2.76 -6.36 -0.07
CA ASP A 29 -3.59 -6.52 1.12
C ASP A 29 -2.85 -7.42 2.09
N VAL A 30 -2.44 -6.86 3.23
CA VAL A 30 -1.62 -7.59 4.21
C VAL A 30 -2.44 -8.17 5.36
N ARG A 31 -3.76 -8.29 5.16
CA ARG A 31 -4.64 -8.99 6.11
C ARG A 31 -4.45 -10.50 6.00
N SER A 32 -5.06 -11.23 6.92
CA SER A 32 -5.07 -12.69 6.84
C SER A 32 -5.82 -13.16 5.59
N LYS A 33 -5.54 -14.39 5.17
CA LYS A 33 -6.21 -15.01 4.04
C LYS A 33 -7.73 -15.10 4.26
N ALA A 34 -8.15 -15.40 5.49
CA ALA A 34 -9.57 -15.48 5.84
C ALA A 34 -10.27 -14.12 5.71
N GLU A 35 -9.65 -13.05 6.20
CA GLU A 35 -10.17 -11.69 6.04
C GLU A 35 -10.31 -11.32 4.57
N PHE A 36 -9.29 -11.60 3.78
CA PHE A 36 -9.26 -11.31 2.35
C PHE A 36 -10.37 -12.05 1.60
N SER A 37 -10.60 -13.31 1.94
CA SER A 37 -11.66 -14.13 1.33
C SER A 37 -13.06 -13.58 1.62
N GLY A 38 -13.23 -12.91 2.74
CA GLY A 38 -14.52 -12.31 3.14
C GLY A 38 -14.84 -11.00 2.42
N GLY A 39 -13.91 -10.45 1.67
CA GLY A 39 -14.09 -9.20 0.91
C GLY A 39 -12.75 -8.50 0.75
N HIS A 40 -12.48 -8.00 -0.45
CA HIS A 40 -11.22 -7.31 -0.77
C HIS A 40 -11.39 -6.45 -2.02
N ILE A 41 -10.39 -5.63 -2.30
CA ILE A 41 -10.37 -4.81 -3.51
C ILE A 41 -10.06 -5.71 -4.71
N LYS A 42 -10.87 -5.65 -5.75
CA LYS A 42 -10.64 -6.40 -6.98
C LYS A 42 -9.25 -6.10 -7.54
N GLY A 43 -8.51 -7.15 -7.86
CA GLY A 43 -7.16 -7.03 -8.41
C GLY A 43 -6.07 -6.90 -7.36
N SER A 44 -6.40 -6.78 -6.08
CA SER A 44 -5.39 -6.73 -5.02
C SER A 44 -4.76 -8.11 -4.81
N LYS A 45 -3.49 -8.09 -4.35
CA LYS A 45 -2.78 -9.32 -3.98
C LYS A 45 -2.81 -9.48 -2.47
N ASN A 46 -3.15 -10.67 -2.00
CA ASN A 46 -3.11 -10.96 -0.58
C ASN A 46 -1.75 -11.55 -0.19
N ILE A 47 -1.00 -10.81 0.58
CA ILE A 47 0.24 -11.27 1.18
C ILE A 47 0.19 -10.89 2.66
N PRO A 48 -0.24 -11.78 3.55
CA PRO A 48 -0.33 -11.47 4.97
C PRO A 48 0.97 -10.92 5.53
N LEU A 49 0.87 -9.97 6.45
CA LEU A 49 2.04 -9.28 7.01
C LEU A 49 3.10 -10.26 7.52
N GLN A 50 2.70 -11.32 8.20
CA GLN A 50 3.61 -12.30 8.77
C GLN A 50 4.45 -13.04 7.73
N THR A 51 3.97 -13.15 6.51
CA THR A 51 4.66 -13.86 5.42
C THR A 51 5.26 -12.94 4.39
N LEU A 52 5.12 -11.63 4.57
CA LEU A 52 5.55 -10.64 3.59
C LEU A 52 7.03 -10.80 3.20
N SER A 53 7.91 -10.91 4.21
CA SER A 53 9.35 -11.04 3.97
C SER A 53 9.74 -12.32 3.21
N ALA A 54 8.93 -13.36 3.30
CA ALA A 54 9.16 -14.61 2.59
C ALA A 54 8.61 -14.58 1.15
N ASN A 55 7.93 -13.50 0.76
CA ASN A 55 7.20 -13.43 -0.51
C ASN A 55 7.54 -12.20 -1.36
N PHE A 56 8.71 -11.58 -1.14
CA PHE A 56 9.12 -10.41 -1.92
C PHE A 56 9.21 -10.70 -3.43
N GLU A 57 9.51 -11.93 -3.81
CA GLU A 57 9.59 -12.33 -5.21
C GLU A 57 8.24 -12.20 -5.95
N LYS A 58 7.14 -12.19 -5.21
CA LYS A 58 5.81 -11.96 -5.79
C LYS A 58 5.60 -10.50 -6.19
N LEU A 59 6.48 -9.61 -5.73
CA LEU A 59 6.41 -8.17 -5.97
C LEU A 59 7.54 -7.72 -6.92
N LYS A 60 7.78 -8.45 -7.91
CA LYS A 60 8.86 -8.44 -8.93
C LYS A 60 9.67 -7.15 -9.11
N ASP A 61 9.03 -5.98 -9.20
CA ASP A 61 9.72 -4.73 -9.48
C ASP A 61 9.71 -3.82 -8.25
N LYS A 62 10.89 -3.58 -7.67
CA LYS A 62 11.02 -2.77 -6.45
C LYS A 62 10.76 -1.28 -6.67
N ASN A 63 10.69 -0.82 -7.90
CA ASN A 63 10.46 0.58 -8.25
C ASN A 63 9.01 0.88 -8.63
N LYS A 64 8.19 -0.13 -8.87
CA LYS A 64 6.77 0.08 -9.17
C LYS A 64 6.01 0.49 -7.91
N PRO A 65 4.96 1.31 -8.07
CA PRO A 65 4.15 1.72 -6.93
C PRO A 65 3.50 0.52 -6.24
N ILE A 66 3.61 0.46 -4.92
CA ILE A 66 2.92 -0.51 -4.09
C ILE A 66 2.05 0.26 -3.12
N ILE A 67 0.78 -0.09 -3.05
CA ILE A 67 -0.16 0.48 -2.10
C ILE A 67 -0.54 -0.64 -1.13
N THR A 68 -0.11 -0.53 0.13
CA THR A 68 -0.48 -1.52 1.14
C THR A 68 -1.84 -1.16 1.73
N CYS A 69 -2.62 -2.16 2.11
CA CYS A 69 -3.86 -1.95 2.84
C CYS A 69 -4.11 -3.08 3.83
N CYS A 70 -4.94 -2.81 4.81
CA CYS A 70 -5.38 -3.79 5.81
C CYS A 70 -6.76 -3.40 6.34
N ALA A 71 -7.17 -3.90 7.50
CA ALA A 71 -8.48 -3.57 8.06
C ALA A 71 -8.55 -2.12 8.58
N SER A 72 -7.51 -1.64 9.26
CA SER A 72 -7.50 -0.33 9.94
C SER A 72 -6.34 0.59 9.54
N GLY A 73 -5.34 0.09 8.83
CA GLY A 73 -4.17 0.85 8.43
C GLY A 73 -2.92 0.57 9.26
N MET A 74 -3.01 -0.13 10.38
CA MET A 74 -1.85 -0.41 11.24
C MET A 74 -0.92 -1.46 10.64
N ARG A 75 -1.46 -2.60 10.21
CA ARG A 75 -0.68 -3.65 9.56
C ARG A 75 -0.09 -3.16 8.25
N SER A 76 -0.84 -2.36 7.50
CA SER A 76 -0.36 -1.81 6.23
C SER A 76 0.76 -0.79 6.43
N ALA A 77 0.76 -0.03 7.53
CA ALA A 77 1.86 0.86 7.90
C ALA A 77 3.14 0.05 8.19
N SER A 78 3.01 -1.04 8.95
CA SER A 78 4.12 -1.95 9.22
C SER A 78 4.65 -2.58 7.93
N ALA A 79 3.77 -3.01 7.04
CA ALA A 79 4.13 -3.58 5.75
C ALA A 79 4.92 -2.57 4.91
N LYS A 80 4.50 -1.31 4.90
CA LYS A 80 5.23 -0.25 4.20
C LYS A 80 6.67 -0.14 4.72
N SER A 81 6.85 -0.15 6.04
CA SER A 81 8.17 -0.07 6.65
C SER A 81 9.05 -1.27 6.28
N VAL A 82 8.49 -2.48 6.31
CA VAL A 82 9.19 -3.70 5.94
C VAL A 82 9.63 -3.63 4.47
N LEU A 83 8.75 -3.24 3.58
CA LEU A 83 9.05 -3.14 2.15
C LEU A 83 10.15 -2.10 1.89
N LYS A 84 10.03 -0.90 2.46
CA LYS A 84 11.04 0.14 2.29
C LYS A 84 12.41 -0.28 2.80
N SER A 85 12.46 -0.96 3.93
CA SER A 85 13.71 -1.48 4.49
C SER A 85 14.36 -2.54 3.61
N ASN A 86 13.62 -3.11 2.67
CA ASN A 86 14.10 -4.15 1.76
C ASN A 86 14.22 -3.67 0.31
N GLY A 87 14.34 -2.37 0.12
CA GLY A 87 14.69 -1.79 -1.19
C GLY A 87 13.52 -1.42 -2.08
N PHE A 88 12.29 -1.57 -1.60
CA PHE A 88 11.12 -1.11 -2.36
C PHE A 88 11.00 0.41 -2.22
N SER A 89 11.19 1.12 -3.32
CA SER A 89 11.36 2.58 -3.31
C SER A 89 10.05 3.37 -3.37
N ASN A 90 8.96 2.75 -3.77
CA ASN A 90 7.71 3.47 -4.06
C ASN A 90 6.53 2.78 -3.37
N VAL A 91 6.49 2.90 -2.04
CA VAL A 91 5.48 2.22 -1.21
C VAL A 91 4.63 3.26 -0.47
N HIS A 92 3.33 3.08 -0.52
CA HIS A 92 2.35 3.96 0.10
C HIS A 92 1.41 3.16 1.00
N ASN A 93 1.13 3.67 2.19
CA ASN A 93 0.13 3.08 3.07
C ASN A 93 -1.26 3.56 2.64
N GLY A 94 -2.05 2.67 2.07
CA GLY A 94 -3.41 2.98 1.64
C GLY A 94 -4.43 3.01 2.77
N GLY A 95 -4.06 2.56 3.96
CA GLY A 95 -4.93 2.54 5.13
C GLY A 95 -5.88 1.33 5.12
N SER A 96 -7.12 1.56 5.54
CA SER A 96 -8.12 0.49 5.48
C SER A 96 -8.50 0.21 4.03
N TRP A 97 -8.70 -1.05 3.72
CA TRP A 97 -9.07 -1.45 2.35
C TRP A 97 -10.42 -0.86 1.92
N ALA A 98 -11.34 -0.68 2.87
CA ALA A 98 -12.65 -0.09 2.58
C ALA A 98 -12.53 1.38 2.17
N ALA A 99 -11.69 2.16 2.88
CA ALA A 99 -11.44 3.56 2.55
C ALA A 99 -10.67 3.68 1.23
N LEU A 100 -9.66 2.83 1.02
CA LEU A 100 -8.89 2.81 -0.22
C LEU A 100 -9.77 2.49 -1.43
N LYS A 101 -10.68 1.53 -1.29
CA LYS A 101 -11.62 1.16 -2.34
C LYS A 101 -12.43 2.35 -2.85
N GLY A 102 -12.77 3.28 -1.97
CA GLY A 102 -13.49 4.49 -2.34
C GLY A 102 -12.65 5.55 -3.06
N LYS A 103 -11.33 5.36 -3.13
CA LYS A 103 -10.39 6.32 -3.74
C LYS A 103 -9.81 5.87 -5.07
N ILE A 104 -10.28 4.75 -5.58
CA ILE A 104 -9.75 4.16 -6.82
C ILE A 104 -10.84 3.79 -7.82
#